data_3bdaed1f0fb767fb334d5d8b679c8894
#
_entry.id   3bdaed1f0fb767fb334d5d8b679c8894
#
_cell.length_a   1.000
_cell.length_b   1.000
_cell.length_c   1.000
_cell.angle_alpha   90.00
_cell.angle_beta   90.00
_cell.angle_gamma   90.00
#
_symmetry.space_group_name_H-M   'P 1'
#
loop_
_entity.id
_entity.type
_entity.pdbx_description
1 polymer ?
#
loop_
_entity_poly.entity_id
_entity_poly.type
_entity_poly.pdbx_seq_one_letter_code
_entity_poly.pdbx_strand_id
1 'polypeptide(L)'
;TAVLRPAMAYAEQNHMEINFTSPGWLPDAVLLDLGFTQVPSCGACLSNMAVAPDGTVLPCQSWLREGAGLGNILHDPWHKIWNAPACRRVREESAKMEHICQLGTTVPAQGGL
;
A
#
# COMPACT_ATOMS: atom_id res chain seq x y z
N THR A 1 -19.08 2.08 -3.93
CA THR A 1 -19.72 0.78 -3.63
C THR A 1 -20.77 0.38 -4.64
N ALA A 2 -21.56 1.34 -5.18
CA ALA A 2 -22.59 1.05 -6.18
C ALA A 2 -22.04 0.39 -7.47
N VAL A 3 -20.77 0.64 -7.81
CA VAL A 3 -20.10 0.07 -8.99
C VAL A 3 -19.39 -1.24 -8.67
N LEU A 4 -18.90 -1.39 -7.47
CA LEU A 4 -18.00 -2.48 -7.09
C LEU A 4 -18.69 -3.86 -7.09
N ARG A 5 -19.86 -3.97 -6.48
CA ARG A 5 -20.59 -5.25 -6.43
C ARG A 5 -20.98 -5.77 -7.83
N PRO A 6 -21.58 -4.95 -8.72
CA PRO A 6 -21.82 -5.39 -10.08
C PRO A 6 -20.57 -5.76 -10.86
N ALA A 7 -19.46 -5.04 -10.65
CA ALA A 7 -18.19 -5.34 -11.30
C ALA A 7 -17.62 -6.70 -10.83
N MET A 8 -17.71 -6.99 -9.54
CA MET A 8 -17.27 -8.27 -8.98
C MET A 8 -18.13 -9.44 -9.49
N ALA A 9 -19.45 -9.27 -9.52
CA ALA A 9 -20.36 -10.29 -10.06
C ALA A 9 -20.06 -10.55 -11.54
N TYR A 10 -19.82 -9.51 -12.31
CA TYR A 10 -19.43 -9.65 -13.73
C TYR A 10 -18.09 -10.38 -13.88
N ALA A 11 -17.10 -10.02 -13.08
CA ALA A 11 -15.79 -10.66 -13.11
C ALA A 11 -15.89 -12.15 -12.78
N GLU A 12 -16.63 -12.50 -11.73
CA GLU A 12 -16.87 -13.91 -11.35
C GLU A 12 -17.54 -14.69 -12.48
N GLN A 13 -18.60 -14.15 -13.07
CA GLN A 13 -19.31 -14.78 -14.20
C GLN A 13 -18.44 -14.99 -15.44
N ASN A 14 -17.45 -14.14 -15.63
CA ASN A 14 -16.56 -14.17 -16.81
C ASN A 14 -15.15 -14.72 -16.49
N HIS A 15 -14.97 -15.32 -15.33
CA HIS A 15 -13.67 -15.88 -14.88
C HIS A 15 -12.53 -14.87 -14.93
N MET A 16 -12.83 -13.62 -14.55
CA MET A 16 -11.86 -12.52 -14.46
C MET A 16 -11.47 -12.29 -13.00
N GLU A 17 -10.22 -11.95 -12.78
CA GLU A 17 -9.73 -11.58 -11.47
C GLU A 17 -9.77 -10.05 -11.27
N ILE A 18 -10.27 -9.61 -10.13
CA ILE A 18 -10.19 -8.19 -9.74
C ILE A 18 -9.20 -8.07 -8.57
N ASN A 19 -8.17 -7.27 -8.78
CA ASN A 19 -7.19 -6.95 -7.76
C ASN A 19 -7.41 -5.56 -7.19
N PHE A 20 -7.42 -5.44 -5.87
CA PHE A 20 -7.53 -4.18 -5.17
C PHE A 20 -6.15 -3.69 -4.77
N THR A 21 -5.72 -2.57 -5.33
CA THR A 21 -4.42 -1.98 -5.03
C THR A 21 -4.40 -1.16 -3.74
N SER A 22 -5.57 -0.70 -3.29
CA SER A 22 -5.71 0.13 -2.08
C SER A 22 -7.01 -0.18 -1.34
N PRO A 23 -7.17 -1.42 -0.82
CA PRO A 23 -8.43 -1.81 -0.17
C PRO A 23 -8.76 -0.99 1.07
N GLY A 24 -7.77 -0.41 1.76
CA GLY A 24 -7.98 0.46 2.92
C GLY A 24 -8.76 1.75 2.65
N TRP A 25 -9.06 2.05 1.39
CA TRP A 25 -9.92 3.19 1.02
C TRP A 25 -11.41 2.83 1.02
N LEU A 26 -11.73 1.57 1.19
CA LEU A 26 -13.10 1.09 1.24
C LEU A 26 -13.61 1.09 2.68
N PRO A 27 -14.90 1.36 2.91
CA PRO A 27 -15.50 1.19 4.24
C PRO A 27 -15.38 -0.26 4.74
N ASP A 28 -15.20 -0.42 6.04
CA ASP A 28 -15.04 -1.73 6.68
C ASP A 28 -16.15 -2.72 6.31
N ALA A 29 -17.39 -2.26 6.27
CA ALA A 29 -18.54 -3.10 5.89
C ALA A 29 -18.40 -3.67 4.48
N VAL A 30 -17.80 -2.89 3.54
CA VAL A 30 -17.56 -3.34 2.18
C VAL A 30 -16.40 -4.33 2.14
N LEU A 31 -15.34 -4.07 2.90
CA LEU A 31 -14.20 -4.98 3.00
C LEU A 31 -14.61 -6.34 3.55
N LEU A 32 -15.41 -6.35 4.62
CA LEU A 32 -15.97 -7.59 5.20
C LEU A 32 -16.84 -8.36 4.20
N ASP A 33 -17.71 -7.66 3.47
CA ASP A 33 -18.53 -8.22 2.42
C ASP A 33 -17.71 -8.87 1.29
N LEU A 34 -16.53 -8.29 1.00
CA LEU A 34 -15.59 -8.80 0.02
C LEU A 34 -14.69 -9.93 0.55
N GLY A 35 -14.87 -10.33 1.81
CA GLY A 35 -14.12 -11.42 2.44
C GLY A 35 -12.80 -11.01 3.08
N PHE A 36 -12.51 -9.71 3.18
CA PHE A 36 -11.32 -9.25 3.90
C PHE A 36 -11.54 -9.33 5.41
N THR A 37 -10.61 -9.91 6.12
CA THR A 37 -10.57 -9.91 7.60
C THR A 37 -9.52 -8.94 8.14
N GLN A 38 -8.62 -8.51 7.30
CA GLN A 38 -7.55 -7.56 7.61
C GLN A 38 -7.37 -6.59 6.44
N VAL A 39 -6.93 -5.37 6.73
CA VAL A 39 -6.53 -4.41 5.69
C VAL A 39 -5.09 -4.73 5.27
N PRO A 40 -4.84 -5.08 4.01
CA PRO A 40 -3.50 -5.29 3.53
C PRO A 40 -2.66 -4.02 3.64
N SER A 41 -1.38 -4.16 3.92
CA SER A 41 -0.46 -3.03 3.95
C SER A 41 -0.29 -2.42 2.55
N CYS A 42 0.11 -1.14 2.50
CA CYS A 42 0.41 -0.47 1.24
C CYS A 42 1.70 -0.98 0.55
N GLY A 43 2.52 -1.75 1.27
CA GLY A 43 3.75 -2.35 0.77
C GLY A 43 4.95 -1.41 0.61
N ALA A 44 4.82 -0.14 1.00
CA ALA A 44 5.93 0.82 0.90
C ALA A 44 7.18 0.34 1.65
N CYS A 45 8.35 0.39 1.02
CA CYS A 45 9.62 -0.15 1.53
C CYS A 45 9.58 -1.65 1.91
N LEU A 46 8.54 -2.37 1.57
CA LEU A 46 8.36 -3.78 1.86
C LEU A 46 8.28 -4.61 0.58
N SER A 47 7.23 -4.44 -0.18
CA SER A 47 7.00 -5.13 -1.45
C SER A 47 7.12 -4.22 -2.68
N ASN A 48 7.16 -2.92 -2.49
CA ASN A 48 7.38 -1.96 -3.56
C ASN A 48 8.22 -0.77 -3.09
N MET A 49 8.94 -0.19 -4.02
CA MET A 49 9.65 1.08 -3.90
C MET A 49 9.63 1.75 -5.28
N ALA A 50 10.02 3.00 -5.35
CA ALA A 50 10.11 3.72 -6.61
C ALA A 50 11.46 4.42 -6.75
N VAL A 51 11.87 4.68 -7.98
CA VAL A 51 13.06 5.46 -8.30
C VAL A 51 12.63 6.63 -9.18
N ALA A 52 12.91 7.83 -8.71
CA ALA A 52 12.66 9.05 -9.47
C ALA A 52 13.66 9.20 -10.63
N PRO A 53 13.37 10.04 -11.62
CA PRO A 53 14.26 10.22 -12.79
C PRO A 53 15.69 10.66 -12.45
N ASP A 54 15.89 11.32 -11.33
CA ASP A 54 17.22 11.74 -10.83
C ASP A 54 17.96 10.66 -10.05
N GLY A 55 17.37 9.47 -9.90
CA GLY A 55 17.92 8.36 -9.12
C GLY A 55 17.51 8.34 -7.66
N THR A 56 16.72 9.29 -7.19
CA THR A 56 16.20 9.30 -5.81
C THR A 56 15.31 8.11 -5.57
N VAL A 57 15.57 7.35 -4.53
CA VAL A 57 14.76 6.21 -4.11
C VAL A 57 13.66 6.68 -3.17
N LEU A 58 12.43 6.27 -3.44
CA LEU A 58 11.23 6.64 -2.70
C LEU A 58 10.56 5.41 -2.09
N PRO A 59 9.84 5.55 -0.98
CA PRO A 59 9.12 4.44 -0.35
C PRO A 59 8.10 3.76 -1.26
N CYS A 60 7.43 4.51 -2.12
CA CYS A 60 6.53 4.01 -3.17
C CYS A 60 6.34 5.10 -4.24
N GLN A 61 5.68 4.73 -5.34
CA GLN A 61 5.44 5.67 -6.45
C GLN A 61 4.52 6.86 -6.09
N SER A 62 3.73 6.73 -5.05
CA SER A 62 2.83 7.80 -4.57
C SER A 62 3.49 8.75 -3.56
N TRP A 63 4.72 8.47 -3.15
CA TRP A 63 5.42 9.23 -2.11
C TRP A 63 6.28 10.36 -2.72
N LEU A 64 5.66 11.17 -3.56
CA LEU A 64 6.31 12.26 -4.29
C LEU A 64 6.22 13.57 -3.50
N ARG A 65 6.94 13.68 -2.41
CA ARG A 65 7.02 14.92 -1.65
C ARG A 65 8.46 15.24 -1.29
N GLU A 66 8.73 16.53 -1.10
CA GLU A 66 10.04 16.99 -0.68
C GLU A 66 10.49 16.33 0.63
N GLY A 67 11.73 15.92 0.69
CA GLY A 67 12.30 15.24 1.86
C GLY A 67 11.94 13.77 2.02
N ALA A 68 11.21 13.17 1.08
CA ALA A 68 10.83 11.75 1.15
C ALA A 68 11.90 10.79 0.63
N GLY A 69 12.99 11.29 0.04
CA GLY A 69 14.05 10.47 -0.51
C GLY A 69 14.77 9.62 0.55
N LEU A 70 15.00 8.35 0.22
CA LEU A 70 15.70 7.39 1.07
C LEU A 70 17.19 7.25 0.74
N GLY A 71 17.61 7.89 -0.34
CA GLY A 71 18.95 7.81 -0.91
C GLY A 71 18.88 7.90 -2.43
N ASN A 72 20.01 7.73 -3.09
CA ASN A 72 20.09 7.81 -4.54
C ASN A 72 20.78 6.57 -5.10
N ILE A 73 20.10 5.84 -5.98
CA ILE A 73 20.61 4.58 -6.54
C ILE A 73 21.86 4.77 -7.40
N LEU A 74 22.11 5.98 -7.90
CA LEU A 74 23.31 6.29 -8.71
C LEU A 74 24.57 6.51 -7.86
N HIS A 75 24.42 6.82 -6.57
CA HIS A 75 25.51 7.23 -5.69
C HIS A 75 25.65 6.37 -4.46
N ASP A 76 24.55 5.84 -3.94
CA ASP A 76 24.51 5.09 -2.68
C ASP A 76 24.42 3.58 -2.95
N PRO A 77 25.20 2.75 -2.24
CA PRO A 77 25.03 1.31 -2.29
C PRO A 77 23.64 0.91 -1.80
N TRP A 78 23.00 -0.04 -2.49
CA TRP A 78 21.64 -0.48 -2.19
C TRP A 78 21.44 -0.91 -0.72
N HIS A 79 22.41 -1.62 -0.14
CA HIS A 79 22.31 -2.05 1.25
C HIS A 79 22.22 -0.88 2.25
N LYS A 80 22.82 0.27 1.94
CA LYS A 80 22.70 1.47 2.76
C LYS A 80 21.31 2.08 2.68
N ILE A 81 20.73 2.14 1.48
CA ILE A 81 19.36 2.62 1.28
C ILE A 81 18.37 1.71 2.01
N TRP A 82 18.47 0.41 1.78
CA TRP A 82 17.59 -0.60 2.36
C TRP A 82 17.62 -0.65 3.88
N ASN A 83 18.78 -0.47 4.48
CA ASN A 83 18.99 -0.52 5.93
C ASN A 83 18.93 0.85 6.62
N ALA A 84 18.71 1.93 5.88
CA ALA A 84 18.58 3.26 6.47
C ALA A 84 17.42 3.30 7.49
N PRO A 85 17.56 4.04 8.60
CA PRO A 85 16.51 4.11 9.63
C PRO A 85 15.15 4.55 9.09
N ALA A 86 15.12 5.49 8.14
CA ALA A 86 13.90 5.95 7.50
C ALA A 86 13.21 4.82 6.71
N CYS A 87 13.98 4.06 5.93
CA CYS A 87 13.46 2.93 5.16
C CYS A 87 12.92 1.82 6.08
N ARG A 88 13.65 1.51 7.14
CA ARG A 88 13.22 0.53 8.16
C ARG A 88 11.91 0.92 8.82
N ARG A 89 11.77 2.18 9.23
CA ARG A 89 10.53 2.67 9.87
C ARG A 89 9.33 2.53 8.94
N VAL A 90 9.46 2.94 7.69
CA VAL A 90 8.38 2.79 6.70
C VAL A 90 8.05 1.32 6.50
N ARG A 91 9.05 0.45 6.41
CA ARG A 91 8.85 -1.00 6.25
C ARG A 91 8.13 -1.62 7.43
N GLU A 92 8.51 -1.27 8.65
CA GLU A 92 7.85 -1.75 9.88
C GLU A 92 6.39 -1.32 9.93
N GLU A 93 6.09 -0.07 9.58
CA GLU A 93 4.71 0.40 9.47
C GLU A 93 3.95 -0.32 8.35
N SER A 94 4.57 -0.50 7.19
CA SER A 94 3.96 -1.23 6.07
C SER A 94 3.70 -2.70 6.36
N ALA A 95 4.51 -3.32 7.22
CA ALA A 95 4.32 -4.72 7.61
C ALA A 95 3.13 -4.93 8.53
N LYS A 96 2.62 -3.88 9.17
CA LYS A 96 1.44 -3.96 10.03
C LYS A 96 0.18 -4.10 9.20
N MET A 97 -0.70 -4.99 9.65
CA MET A 97 -2.06 -5.14 9.12
C MET A 97 -3.06 -4.85 10.22
N GLU A 98 -4.12 -4.14 9.90
CA GLU A 98 -5.18 -3.81 10.86
C GLU A 98 -6.35 -4.78 10.71
N HIS A 99 -6.82 -5.32 11.85
CA HIS A 99 -8.01 -6.15 11.87
C HIS A 99 -9.28 -5.29 11.75
N ILE A 100 -10.06 -5.52 10.72
CA ILE A 100 -11.28 -4.76 10.44
C ILE A 100 -12.29 -4.88 11.60
N CYS A 101 -12.43 -6.08 12.12
CA CYS A 101 -13.41 -6.35 13.19
C CYS A 101 -13.09 -5.68 14.54
N GLN A 102 -11.87 -5.24 14.75
CA GLN A 102 -11.43 -4.61 16.00
C GLN A 102 -11.55 -3.10 15.98
N LEU A 103 -11.61 -2.51 14.82
CA LEU A 103 -11.51 -1.06 14.68
C LEU A 103 -12.83 -0.34 14.92
N GLY A 104 -13.96 -0.95 14.63
CA GLY A 104 -15.29 -0.35 14.80
C GLY A 104 -15.47 1.02 14.16
N THR A 105 -14.46 1.49 13.43
CA THR A 105 -14.34 2.80 12.79
C THR A 105 -13.66 2.67 11.43
N THR A 106 -13.79 3.69 10.62
CA THR A 106 -13.12 3.80 9.33
C THR A 106 -11.61 3.59 9.46
N VAL A 107 -11.09 2.63 8.73
CA VAL A 107 -9.65 2.42 8.62
C VAL A 107 -9.03 3.66 7.97
N PRO A 108 -8.04 4.30 8.59
CA PRO A 108 -7.38 5.42 7.96
C PRO A 108 -6.71 4.97 6.66
N ALA A 109 -6.82 5.79 5.65
CA ALA A 109 -6.17 5.53 4.38
C ALA A 109 -4.66 5.37 4.59
N GLN A 110 -4.18 4.16 4.38
CA GLN A 110 -2.76 3.85 4.41
C GLN A 110 -2.23 3.98 3.00
N GLY A 111 -1.75 5.09 2.68
CA GLY A 111 -1.10 5.34 1.41
C GLY A 111 0.14 6.17 1.62
N GLY A 112 0.95 6.35 0.60
CA GLY A 112 2.11 7.21 0.62
C GLY A 112 1.77 8.70 0.77
N LEU A 113 0.90 9.03 1.67
CA LEU A 113 0.47 10.41 1.93
C LEU A 113 1.23 11.06 3.06
#